data_2232c3f6bf8e967acadb0450d5cc8402
#
_entry.id   2232c3f6bf8e967acadb0450d5cc8402
#
_cell.length_a   1.000
_cell.length_b   1.000
_cell.length_c   1.000
_cell.angle_alpha   90.00
_cell.angle_beta   90.00
_cell.angle_gamma   90.00
#
_symmetry.space_group_name_H-M   'P 1'
#
loop_
_entity.id
_entity.type
_entity.pdbx_description
1 polymer ?
#
loop_
_entity_poly.entity_id
_entity_poly.type
_entity_poly.pdbx_seq_one_letter_code
_entity_poly.pdbx_strand_id
1 'polypeptide(L)'
;MAVYTIVYPESHIRRARKFLAKHPGLARQYQKTLELLELNPYHPSLRLHPLKGRLAGLHAVSINISYRITLELLIREKEIILVNVGAHEEVY
;
A
#
# COMPACT_ATOMS: atom_id res chain seq x y z
N MET A 1 1.90 8.38 -17.50
CA MET A 1 2.66 9.33 -16.66
C MET A 1 2.23 9.19 -15.20
N ALA A 2 3.19 9.05 -14.30
CA ALA A 2 2.88 8.93 -12.88
C ALA A 2 2.44 10.28 -12.33
N VAL A 3 1.40 10.26 -11.49
CA VAL A 3 0.86 11.46 -10.85
C VAL A 3 1.41 11.59 -9.43
N TYR A 4 1.61 10.46 -8.73
CA TYR A 4 2.12 10.43 -7.38
C TYR A 4 3.49 9.75 -7.35
N THR A 5 4.34 10.18 -6.42
CA THR A 5 5.63 9.54 -6.18
C THR A 5 5.49 8.62 -4.99
N ILE A 6 5.92 7.36 -5.15
CA ILE A 6 5.91 6.42 -4.04
C ILE A 6 7.25 6.46 -3.33
N VAL A 7 7.20 6.62 -2.02
CA VAL A 7 8.37 6.58 -1.15
C VAL A 7 8.42 5.22 -0.47
N TYR A 8 9.57 4.56 -0.54
CA TYR A 8 9.78 3.22 -0.01
C TYR A 8 10.72 3.28 1.20
N PRO A 9 10.20 3.50 2.42
CA PRO A 9 11.06 3.46 3.60
C PRO A 9 11.69 2.08 3.74
N GLU A 10 12.89 2.04 4.31
CA GLU A 10 13.59 0.79 4.48
C GLU A 10 12.81 -0.24 5.29
N SER A 11 12.08 0.24 6.31
CA SER A 11 11.22 -0.63 7.11
C SER A 11 10.14 -1.31 6.26
N HIS A 12 9.56 -0.58 5.30
CA HIS A 12 8.58 -1.18 4.40
C HIS A 12 9.24 -2.20 3.47
N ILE A 13 10.42 -1.88 2.95
CA ILE A 13 11.13 -2.80 2.06
C ILE A 13 11.38 -4.13 2.76
N ARG A 14 11.80 -4.11 4.02
CA ARG A 14 11.99 -5.33 4.80
C ARG A 14 10.70 -6.11 4.97
N ARG A 15 9.62 -5.41 5.29
CA ARG A 15 8.31 -6.04 5.47
C ARG A 15 7.79 -6.63 4.17
N ALA A 16 7.97 -5.92 3.07
CA ALA A 16 7.53 -6.41 1.76
C ALA A 16 8.32 -7.65 1.34
N ARG A 17 9.63 -7.67 1.60
CA ARG A 17 10.43 -8.86 1.31
C ARG A 17 9.94 -10.08 2.07
N LYS A 18 9.66 -9.93 3.36
CA LYS A 18 9.11 -11.02 4.17
C LYS A 18 7.77 -11.48 3.64
N PHE A 19 6.90 -10.51 3.33
CA PHE A 19 5.58 -10.81 2.82
C PHE A 19 5.65 -11.59 1.51
N LEU A 20 6.46 -11.12 0.57
CA LEU A 20 6.56 -11.77 -0.74
C LEU A 20 7.28 -13.10 -0.67
N ALA A 21 8.19 -13.29 0.30
CA ALA A 21 8.82 -14.59 0.52
C ALA A 21 7.79 -15.64 0.95
N LYS A 22 6.80 -15.22 1.77
CA LYS A 22 5.70 -16.11 2.18
C LYS A 22 4.64 -16.27 1.11
N HIS A 23 4.50 -15.28 0.23
CA HIS A 23 3.43 -15.25 -0.77
C HIS A 23 4.02 -14.94 -2.15
N PRO A 24 4.88 -15.81 -2.69
CA PRO A 24 5.56 -15.50 -3.96
C PRO A 24 4.59 -15.33 -5.12
N GLY A 25 3.42 -15.95 -5.06
CA GLY A 25 2.40 -15.78 -6.09
C GLY A 25 1.77 -14.41 -6.14
N LEU A 26 2.02 -13.56 -5.13
CA LEU A 26 1.42 -12.23 -5.06
C LEU A 26 2.36 -11.12 -5.55
N ALA A 27 3.59 -11.46 -5.96
CA ALA A 27 4.55 -10.43 -6.38
C ALA A 27 4.02 -9.57 -7.52
N ARG A 28 3.37 -10.19 -8.50
CA ARG A 28 2.81 -9.47 -9.64
C ARG A 28 1.68 -8.53 -9.22
N GLN A 29 0.78 -9.00 -8.37
CA GLN A 29 -0.34 -8.19 -7.90
C GLN A 29 0.16 -7.03 -7.03
N TYR A 30 1.15 -7.28 -6.19
CA TYR A 30 1.78 -6.26 -5.38
C TYR A 30 2.36 -5.15 -6.28
N GLN A 31 3.11 -5.54 -7.30
CA GLN A 31 3.70 -4.58 -8.22
C GLN A 31 2.62 -3.78 -8.97
N LYS A 32 1.59 -4.45 -9.45
CA LYS A 32 0.48 -3.76 -10.15
C LYS A 32 -0.22 -2.76 -9.24
N THR A 33 -0.36 -3.12 -7.96
CA THR A 33 -0.98 -2.21 -6.98
C THR A 33 -0.15 -0.93 -6.85
N LEU A 34 1.18 -1.07 -6.79
CA LEU A 34 2.06 0.10 -6.71
C LEU A 34 1.99 0.95 -7.97
N GLU A 35 1.97 0.33 -9.13
CA GLU A 35 1.85 1.05 -10.40
C GLU A 35 0.55 1.83 -10.47
N LEU A 36 -0.52 1.22 -10.02
CA LEU A 36 -1.83 1.87 -10.02
C LEU A 36 -1.87 3.03 -9.03
N LEU A 37 -1.24 2.86 -7.86
CA LEU A 37 -1.13 3.94 -6.88
C LEU A 37 -0.42 5.17 -7.47
N GLU A 38 0.63 4.95 -8.25
CA GLU A 38 1.35 6.06 -8.88
C GLU A 38 0.48 6.82 -9.86
N LEU A 39 -0.37 6.12 -10.58
CA LEU A 39 -1.24 6.72 -11.58
C LEU A 39 -2.46 7.37 -10.96
N ASN A 40 -3.12 6.70 -10.03
CA ASN A 40 -4.34 7.19 -9.42
C ASN A 40 -4.66 6.43 -8.14
N PRO A 41 -4.31 6.96 -6.95
CA PRO A 41 -4.60 6.27 -5.70
C PRO A 41 -6.08 6.12 -5.42
N TYR A 42 -6.93 6.88 -6.14
CA TYR A 42 -8.38 6.82 -5.97
C TYR A 42 -9.05 5.83 -6.92
N HIS A 43 -8.27 5.07 -7.69
CA HIS A 43 -8.85 4.06 -8.58
C HIS A 43 -9.71 3.08 -7.79
N PRO A 44 -10.94 2.77 -8.25
CA PRO A 44 -11.88 1.95 -7.47
C PRO A 44 -11.36 0.60 -7.05
N SER A 45 -10.52 -0.05 -7.86
CA SER A 45 -10.00 -1.38 -7.53
C SER A 45 -9.05 -1.36 -6.34
N LEU A 46 -8.48 -0.20 -6.00
CA LEU A 46 -7.59 -0.08 -4.86
C LEU A 46 -8.35 -0.02 -3.53
N ARG A 47 -9.61 0.40 -3.57
CA ARG A 47 -10.44 0.54 -2.36
C ARG A 47 -9.75 1.36 -1.28
N LEU A 48 -9.16 2.49 -1.69
CA LEU A 48 -8.49 3.39 -0.75
C LEU A 48 -9.46 3.84 0.34
N HIS A 49 -9.05 3.68 1.59
CA HIS A 49 -9.89 4.13 2.70
C HIS A 49 -9.02 4.52 3.90
N PRO A 50 -9.49 5.48 4.71
CA PRO A 50 -8.77 5.89 5.91
C PRO A 50 -8.88 4.85 7.00
N LEU A 51 -7.85 4.74 7.82
CA LEU A 51 -7.85 3.85 8.97
C LEU A 51 -8.23 4.61 10.23
N LYS A 52 -8.64 3.87 11.26
CA LYS A 52 -9.11 4.43 12.52
C LYS A 52 -8.27 3.93 13.69
N GLY A 53 -8.54 4.49 14.88
CA GLY A 53 -7.86 4.07 16.10
C GLY A 53 -6.39 4.43 16.09
N ARG A 54 -5.55 3.47 16.42
CA ARG A 54 -4.09 3.69 16.48
C ARG A 54 -3.50 4.07 15.13
N LEU A 55 -4.16 3.71 14.06
CA LEU A 55 -3.67 3.96 12.70
C LEU A 55 -4.36 5.16 12.05
N ALA A 56 -5.06 5.98 12.84
CA ALA A 56 -5.68 7.18 12.32
C ALA A 56 -4.64 8.07 11.64
N GLY A 57 -5.00 8.61 10.48
CA GLY A 57 -4.07 9.38 9.67
C GLY A 57 -3.43 8.58 8.55
N LEU A 58 -3.51 7.25 8.62
CA LEU A 58 -3.03 6.39 7.55
C LEU A 58 -4.21 5.92 6.69
N HIS A 59 -3.88 5.43 5.51
CA HIS A 59 -4.86 4.83 4.58
C HIS A 59 -4.42 3.41 4.25
N ALA A 60 -5.34 2.63 3.71
CA ALA A 60 -5.02 1.31 3.19
C ALA A 60 -5.58 1.14 1.80
N VAL A 61 -4.88 0.34 0.98
CA VAL A 61 -5.35 -0.07 -0.33
C VAL A 61 -5.29 -1.59 -0.43
N SER A 62 -6.15 -2.16 -1.25
CA SER A 62 -6.21 -3.61 -1.45
C SER A 62 -5.21 -4.08 -2.48
N ILE A 63 -4.44 -5.13 -2.15
CA ILE A 63 -3.72 -5.91 -3.14
C ILE A 63 -4.70 -6.91 -3.75
N ASN A 64 -5.43 -7.61 -2.87
CA ASN A 64 -6.55 -8.47 -3.23
C ASN A 64 -7.51 -8.52 -2.04
N ILE A 65 -8.42 -9.49 -2.03
CA ILE A 65 -9.44 -9.56 -0.97
C ILE A 65 -8.83 -9.82 0.42
N SER A 66 -7.65 -10.45 0.48
CA SER A 66 -7.05 -10.88 1.73
C SER A 66 -5.92 -9.98 2.22
N TYR A 67 -5.28 -9.22 1.34
CA TYR A 67 -4.04 -8.51 1.67
C TYR A 67 -4.12 -7.04 1.31
N ARG A 68 -3.46 -6.22 2.12
CA ARG A 68 -3.52 -4.75 2.01
C ARG A 68 -2.16 -4.12 2.19
N ILE A 69 -2.00 -2.92 1.62
CA ILE A 69 -0.86 -2.06 1.89
C ILE A 69 -1.37 -0.88 2.72
N THR A 70 -0.71 -0.62 3.83
CA THR A 70 -0.95 0.56 4.65
C THR A 70 0.03 1.65 4.23
N LEU A 71 -0.45 2.86 4.08
CA LEU A 71 0.34 3.96 3.55
C LEU A 71 -0.08 5.30 4.14
N GLU A 72 0.80 6.28 4.00
CA GLU A 72 0.49 7.67 4.30
C GLU A 72 0.31 8.41 2.98
N LEU A 73 -0.83 9.06 2.79
CA LEU A 73 -1.16 9.76 1.55
C LEU A 73 -0.97 11.26 1.77
N LEU A 74 0.03 11.83 1.10
CA LEU A 74 0.31 13.26 1.16
C LEU A 74 -0.20 13.90 -0.13
N ILE A 75 -1.42 14.43 -0.05
CA ILE A 75 -2.12 14.92 -1.23
C ILE A 75 -1.43 16.13 -1.85
N ARG A 76 -1.00 17.09 -1.02
CA ARG A 76 -0.36 18.32 -1.51
C ARG A 76 0.97 18.02 -2.19
N GLU A 77 1.77 17.18 -1.56
CA GLU A 77 3.10 16.81 -2.05
C GLU A 77 3.02 15.80 -3.18
N LYS A 78 1.85 15.19 -3.38
CA LYS A 78 1.64 14.09 -4.33
C LYS A 78 2.60 12.95 -4.06
N GLU A 79 2.70 12.58 -2.79
CA GLU A 79 3.55 11.48 -2.34
C GLU A 79 2.74 10.44 -1.61
N ILE A 80 3.17 9.18 -1.75
CA ILE A 80 2.58 8.06 -1.04
C ILE A 80 3.72 7.37 -0.31
N ILE A 81 3.69 7.39 1.02
CA ILE A 81 4.72 6.76 1.84
C ILE A 81 4.21 5.41 2.30
N LEU A 82 4.84 4.34 1.84
CA LEU A 82 4.42 2.99 2.20
C LEU A 82 4.80 2.68 3.64
N VAL A 83 3.90 2.05 4.38
CA VAL A 83 4.12 1.74 5.79
C VAL A 83 4.22 0.24 6.00
N ASN A 84 3.15 -0.50 5.70
CA ASN A 84 3.12 -1.94 5.97
C ASN A 84 2.42 -2.68 4.85
N VAL A 85 2.59 -4.00 4.84
CA VAL A 85 1.89 -4.88 3.90
C VAL A 85 1.63 -6.20 4.61
N GLY A 86 0.43 -6.75 4.43
CA GLY A 86 0.08 -8.00 5.08
C GLY A 86 -1.41 -8.26 5.01
N ALA A 87 -1.86 -9.26 5.77
CA ALA A 87 -3.26 -9.59 5.87
C ALA A 87 -4.01 -8.48 6.60
N HIS A 88 -5.34 -8.43 6.42
CA HIS A 88 -6.18 -7.40 7.01
C HIS A 88 -5.92 -7.24 8.52
N GLU A 89 -5.93 -8.33 9.25
CA GLU A 89 -5.76 -8.29 10.71
C GLU A 89 -4.33 -7.95 11.13
N GLU A 90 -3.35 -8.11 10.25
CA GLU A 90 -1.96 -7.80 10.55
C GLU A 90 -1.62 -6.32 10.40
N VAL A 91 -2.35 -5.62 9.53
CA VAL A 91 -2.06 -4.22 9.20
C VAL A 91 -3.10 -3.25 9.77
N TYR A 92 -4.08 -3.77 10.44
CA TYR A 92 -5.10 -3.00 11.14
C TYR A 92 -4.93 -3.25 12.65
#